data_400b9e74e51d335310bb1178b9f92715
#
_entry.id   400b9e74e51d335310bb1178b9f92715
#
_cell.length_a   1.000
_cell.length_b   1.000
_cell.length_c   1.000
_cell.angle_alpha   90.00
_cell.angle_beta   90.00
_cell.angle_gamma   90.00
#
_symmetry.space_group_name_H-M   'P 1'
#
loop_
_entity.id
_entity.type
_entity.pdbx_description
1 polymer ?
#
loop_
_entity_poly.entity_id
_entity_poly.type
_entity_poly.pdbx_seq_one_letter_code
_entity_poly.pdbx_strand_id
1 'polypeptide(L)'
;MPESLMVIRSSSTLRKHWEWMTFSADSVSSVHTLTDDLPLESLADQPGAGNVHLLIPPEGLLYRSLTLPNAKYKLTAQTLQWLAEETLPDASQNWHWTVVDKQNESVEVIGIQSEKLSRYLERLHTAGLNVTRVLPDGCYLPWEVDSWTLVNQQTSWLIRSAAHAFNELDEHWLQHLAAQ
;
A
#
# COMPACT_ATOMS: atom_id res chain seq x y z
N MET A 1 12.45 -25.23 4.08
CA MET A 1 11.85 -24.58 5.25
C MET A 1 10.70 -23.74 4.73
N PRO A 2 9.55 -23.68 5.40
CA PRO A 2 8.51 -22.71 5.01
C PRO A 2 9.13 -21.31 5.04
N GLU A 3 8.97 -20.59 3.95
CA GLU A 3 9.53 -19.23 3.83
C GLU A 3 8.84 -18.32 4.85
N SER A 4 9.62 -17.73 5.75
CA SER A 4 9.10 -16.68 6.63
C SER A 4 8.82 -15.43 5.81
N LEU A 5 7.74 -14.73 6.15
CA LEU A 5 7.34 -13.46 5.56
C LEU A 5 7.47 -12.37 6.62
N MET A 6 8.06 -11.25 6.25
CA MET A 6 8.01 -10.03 7.04
C MET A 6 7.07 -9.02 6.38
N VAL A 7 6.18 -8.43 7.15
CA VAL A 7 5.33 -7.31 6.71
C VAL A 7 5.81 -6.06 7.39
N ILE A 8 6.11 -5.03 6.61
CA ILE A 8 6.54 -3.71 7.09
C ILE A 8 5.52 -2.68 6.60
N ARG A 9 4.99 -1.89 7.53
CA ARG A 9 4.10 -0.75 7.24
C ARG A 9 4.87 0.55 7.37
N SER A 10 4.92 1.35 6.32
CA SER A 10 5.53 2.67 6.40
C SER A 10 4.65 3.65 7.20
N SER A 11 5.26 4.70 7.75
CA SER A 11 4.53 5.77 8.45
C SER A 11 3.54 6.48 7.53
N SER A 12 2.46 7.01 8.13
CA SER A 12 1.49 7.90 7.51
C SER A 12 1.48 9.27 8.22
N THR A 13 0.69 10.24 7.74
CA THR A 13 0.51 11.51 8.44
C THR A 13 -0.17 11.35 9.79
N LEU A 14 -1.04 10.35 9.94
CA LEU A 14 -1.73 10.03 11.19
C LEU A 14 -0.90 9.10 12.06
N ARG A 15 -0.23 8.10 11.47
CA ARG A 15 0.68 7.19 12.15
C ARG A 15 2.13 7.58 11.85
N LYS A 16 2.81 8.18 12.80
CA LYS A 16 4.15 8.79 12.62
C LYS A 16 5.32 7.80 12.60
N HIS A 17 5.08 6.53 12.89
CA HIS A 17 6.12 5.50 12.99
C HIS A 17 5.90 4.38 11.98
N TRP A 18 6.95 3.62 11.71
CA TRP A 18 6.90 2.39 10.96
C TRP A 18 6.59 1.23 11.92
N GLU A 19 5.91 0.23 11.39
CA GLU A 19 5.57 -0.99 12.12
C GLU A 19 6.01 -2.21 11.33
N TRP A 20 6.28 -3.30 12.02
CA TRP A 20 6.62 -4.55 11.36
C TRP A 20 6.11 -5.74 12.16
N MET A 21 5.97 -6.87 11.47
CA MET A 21 5.63 -8.18 12.05
C MET A 21 6.14 -9.29 11.14
N THR A 22 6.29 -10.49 11.71
CA THR A 22 6.73 -11.66 10.96
C THR A 22 5.68 -12.77 11.00
N PHE A 23 5.62 -13.52 9.92
CA PHE A 23 4.80 -14.70 9.77
C PHE A 23 5.70 -15.89 9.44
N SER A 24 5.45 -17.03 10.07
CA SER A 24 6.01 -18.33 9.71
C SER A 24 4.87 -19.34 9.62
N ALA A 25 5.17 -20.57 9.20
CA ALA A 25 4.14 -21.63 9.11
C ALA A 25 3.40 -21.86 10.44
N ASP A 26 4.11 -21.70 11.56
CA ASP A 26 3.61 -22.10 12.88
C ASP A 26 3.39 -20.91 13.83
N SER A 27 3.73 -19.68 13.42
CA SER A 27 3.65 -18.52 14.31
C SER A 27 3.49 -17.19 13.58
N VAL A 28 2.84 -16.25 14.26
CA VAL A 28 2.74 -14.85 13.90
C VAL A 28 3.27 -14.03 15.05
N SER A 29 4.22 -13.12 14.80
CA SER A 29 4.72 -12.24 15.86
C SER A 29 3.67 -11.19 16.24
N SER A 30 3.85 -10.54 17.39
CA SER A 30 3.17 -9.28 17.67
C SER A 30 3.60 -8.20 16.67
N VAL A 31 2.82 -7.14 16.56
CA VAL A 31 3.22 -5.92 15.84
C VAL A 31 4.24 -5.18 16.68
N HIS A 32 5.34 -4.80 16.06
CA HIS A 32 6.44 -4.04 16.66
C HIS A 32 6.55 -2.67 15.98
N THR A 33 6.86 -1.66 16.77
CA THR A 33 7.12 -0.30 16.26
C THR A 33 8.62 -0.11 16.07
N LEU A 34 9.01 0.47 14.94
CA LEU A 34 10.39 0.93 14.74
C LEU A 34 10.58 2.26 15.47
N THR A 35 11.63 2.31 16.29
CA THR A 35 12.04 3.48 17.06
C THR A 35 13.50 3.80 16.76
N ASP A 36 14.01 4.91 17.27
CA ASP A 36 15.42 5.25 17.12
C ASP A 36 16.35 4.19 17.72
N ASP A 37 15.89 3.50 18.77
CA ASP A 37 16.63 2.41 19.44
C ASP A 37 16.51 1.07 18.66
N LEU A 38 15.54 0.95 17.75
CA LEU A 38 15.33 -0.21 16.90
C LEU A 38 15.26 0.24 15.43
N PRO A 39 16.36 0.56 14.77
CA PRO A 39 16.41 1.02 13.39
C PRO A 39 16.10 -0.12 12.41
N LEU A 40 15.81 0.23 11.15
CA LEU A 40 15.51 -0.74 10.08
C LEU A 40 16.58 -1.82 9.91
N GLU A 41 17.84 -1.45 10.08
CA GLU A 41 18.99 -2.35 9.94
C GLU A 41 18.95 -3.52 10.92
N SER A 42 18.33 -3.33 12.08
CA SER A 42 18.15 -4.39 13.09
C SER A 42 17.21 -5.52 12.61
N LEU A 43 16.45 -5.28 11.54
CA LEU A 43 15.54 -6.26 10.96
C LEU A 43 16.23 -7.22 9.98
N ALA A 44 17.46 -6.93 9.54
CA ALA A 44 18.18 -7.76 8.55
C ALA A 44 18.38 -9.21 9.01
N ASP A 45 18.56 -9.41 10.31
CA ASP A 45 18.75 -10.74 10.91
C ASP A 45 17.45 -11.40 11.38
N GLN A 46 16.30 -10.73 11.20
CA GLN A 46 15.01 -11.28 11.60
C GLN A 46 14.47 -12.26 10.55
N PRO A 47 13.67 -13.26 10.98
CA PRO A 47 12.97 -14.15 10.06
C PRO A 47 12.11 -13.35 9.07
N GLY A 48 12.24 -13.66 7.77
CA GLY A 48 11.49 -12.99 6.71
C GLY A 48 12.16 -11.76 6.10
N ALA A 49 13.37 -11.36 6.53
CA ALA A 49 14.12 -10.26 5.93
C ALA A 49 14.39 -10.46 4.42
N GLY A 50 14.49 -11.70 3.97
CA GLY A 50 14.62 -12.07 2.56
C GLY A 50 13.30 -12.07 1.77
N ASN A 51 12.16 -11.88 2.42
CA ASN A 51 10.82 -11.87 1.82
C ASN A 51 9.94 -10.83 2.52
N VAL A 52 10.07 -9.57 2.10
CA VAL A 52 9.38 -8.44 2.73
C VAL A 52 8.22 -7.96 1.88
N HIS A 53 7.04 -7.83 2.49
CA HIS A 53 5.92 -7.09 1.93
C HIS A 53 5.87 -5.69 2.55
N LEU A 54 6.07 -4.66 1.73
CA LEU A 54 5.97 -3.26 2.15
C LEU A 54 4.54 -2.76 1.95
N LEU A 55 3.91 -2.28 3.03
CA LEU A 55 2.59 -1.65 3.00
C LEU A 55 2.74 -0.13 2.96
N ILE A 56 2.13 0.48 1.92
CA ILE A 56 2.13 1.93 1.70
C ILE A 56 0.79 2.50 2.20
N PRO A 57 0.79 3.56 3.03
CA PRO A 57 -0.44 4.16 3.51
C PRO A 57 -1.27 4.75 2.36
N PRO A 58 -2.62 4.71 2.45
CA PRO A 58 -3.53 5.16 1.40
C PRO A 58 -3.27 6.59 0.92
N GLU A 59 -2.89 7.50 1.80
CA GLU A 59 -2.55 8.90 1.47
C GLU A 59 -1.37 9.05 0.49
N GLY A 60 -0.55 8.02 0.36
CA GLY A 60 0.58 7.97 -0.56
C GLY A 60 0.23 7.41 -1.93
N LEU A 61 -1.02 7.02 -2.15
CA LEU A 61 -1.48 6.32 -3.32
C LEU A 61 -2.56 7.11 -4.06
N LEU A 62 -2.60 6.99 -5.38
CA LEU A 62 -3.70 7.46 -6.21
C LEU A 62 -4.46 6.28 -6.80
N TYR A 63 -5.78 6.32 -6.69
CA TYR A 63 -6.68 5.36 -7.31
C TYR A 63 -7.37 6.01 -8.50
N ARG A 64 -7.38 5.34 -9.65
CA ARG A 64 -8.04 5.84 -10.86
C ARG A 64 -8.75 4.71 -11.59
N SER A 65 -9.92 5.03 -12.12
CA SER A 65 -10.59 4.25 -13.16
C SER A 65 -10.31 4.92 -14.49
N LEU A 66 -9.70 4.21 -15.41
CA LEU A 66 -9.32 4.71 -16.74
C LEU A 66 -10.15 3.99 -17.80
N THR A 67 -10.57 4.73 -18.83
CA THR A 67 -11.28 4.16 -19.98
C THR A 67 -10.28 3.86 -21.10
N LEU A 68 -10.29 2.61 -21.58
CA LEU A 68 -9.47 2.18 -22.69
C LEU A 68 -10.17 2.50 -24.03
N PRO A 69 -9.41 2.82 -25.08
CA PRO A 69 -9.98 3.02 -26.43
C PRO A 69 -10.76 1.82 -26.96
N ASN A 70 -10.43 0.63 -26.54
CA ASN A 70 -11.16 -0.63 -26.79
C ASN A 70 -10.71 -1.72 -25.82
N ALA A 71 -11.52 -2.78 -25.66
CA ALA A 71 -11.26 -3.89 -24.74
C ALA A 71 -9.94 -4.67 -25.02
N LYS A 72 -9.44 -4.65 -26.27
CA LYS A 72 -8.19 -5.33 -26.66
C LYS A 72 -6.96 -4.43 -26.57
N TYR A 73 -7.12 -3.20 -26.06
CA TYR A 73 -6.02 -2.25 -25.95
C TYR A 73 -4.89 -2.83 -25.10
N LYS A 74 -3.66 -2.79 -25.64
CA LYS A 74 -2.48 -3.31 -24.96
C LYS A 74 -2.00 -2.31 -23.92
N LEU A 75 -2.09 -2.71 -22.66
CA LEU A 75 -1.57 -1.93 -21.56
C LEU A 75 -0.06 -2.17 -21.40
N THR A 76 0.71 -1.11 -21.57
CA THR A 76 2.14 -1.04 -21.22
C THR A 76 2.32 0.04 -20.17
N ALA A 77 3.47 0.08 -19.49
CA ALA A 77 3.76 1.14 -18.53
C ALA A 77 3.60 2.53 -19.17
N GLN A 78 4.05 2.71 -20.42
CA GLN A 78 3.94 3.97 -21.16
C GLN A 78 2.49 4.34 -21.49
N THR A 79 1.68 3.37 -21.95
CA THR A 79 0.26 3.66 -22.26
C THR A 79 -0.57 3.92 -21.03
N LEU A 80 -0.25 3.26 -19.90
CA LEU A 80 -0.86 3.56 -18.60
C LEU A 80 -0.51 4.98 -18.13
N GLN A 81 0.77 5.35 -18.25
CA GLN A 81 1.22 6.69 -17.91
C GLN A 81 0.43 7.75 -18.70
N TRP A 82 0.32 7.62 -20.02
CA TRP A 82 -0.43 8.58 -20.86
C TRP A 82 -1.91 8.67 -20.48
N LEU A 83 -2.59 7.53 -20.31
CA LEU A 83 -4.01 7.50 -19.94
C LEU A 83 -4.25 8.12 -18.55
N ALA A 84 -3.31 7.91 -17.62
CA ALA A 84 -3.41 8.43 -16.29
C ALA A 84 -3.08 9.94 -16.23
N GLU A 85 -2.11 10.41 -17.03
CA GLU A 85 -1.72 11.85 -17.10
C GLU A 85 -2.90 12.76 -17.47
N GLU A 86 -3.81 12.30 -18.34
CA GLU A 86 -5.02 13.03 -18.68
C GLU A 86 -5.93 13.31 -17.46
N THR A 87 -5.79 12.52 -16.40
CA THR A 87 -6.59 12.63 -15.19
C THR A 87 -5.86 13.32 -14.02
N LEU A 88 -4.57 13.67 -14.21
CA LEU A 88 -3.76 14.26 -13.15
C LEU A 88 -3.83 15.80 -13.19
N PRO A 89 -3.93 16.44 -12.00
CA PRO A 89 -3.85 17.89 -11.92
C PRO A 89 -2.48 18.46 -12.31
N ASP A 90 -1.43 17.67 -12.13
CA ASP A 90 -0.05 18.01 -12.42
C ASP A 90 0.65 16.83 -13.13
N ALA A 91 0.81 16.96 -14.44
CA ALA A 91 1.49 15.99 -15.29
C ALA A 91 3.02 16.00 -15.14
N SER A 92 3.60 16.95 -14.37
CA SER A 92 5.05 17.03 -14.17
C SER A 92 5.62 15.94 -13.27
N GLN A 93 4.76 15.25 -12.50
CA GLN A 93 5.18 14.21 -11.57
C GLN A 93 5.22 12.85 -12.26
N ASN A 94 6.31 12.13 -12.06
CA ASN A 94 6.45 10.77 -12.58
C ASN A 94 5.79 9.77 -11.62
N TRP A 95 4.86 8.98 -12.14
CA TRP A 95 4.10 7.99 -11.38
C TRP A 95 4.45 6.58 -11.81
N HIS A 96 4.52 5.68 -10.85
CA HIS A 96 4.54 4.23 -11.09
C HIS A 96 3.10 3.70 -10.97
N TRP A 97 2.55 3.20 -12.07
CA TRP A 97 1.18 2.70 -12.14
C TRP A 97 1.12 1.18 -12.17
N THR A 98 0.20 0.61 -11.41
CA THR A 98 -0.10 -0.81 -11.39
C THR A 98 -1.57 -1.03 -11.68
N VAL A 99 -1.88 -1.93 -12.61
CA VAL A 99 -3.25 -2.39 -12.88
C VAL A 99 -3.67 -3.32 -11.75
N VAL A 100 -4.82 -3.05 -11.14
CA VAL A 100 -5.41 -3.87 -10.08
C VAL A 100 -6.63 -4.65 -10.55
N ASP A 101 -7.37 -4.11 -11.54
CA ASP A 101 -8.47 -4.81 -12.19
C ASP A 101 -8.64 -4.30 -13.63
N LYS A 102 -9.19 -5.17 -14.50
CA LYS A 102 -9.51 -4.82 -15.88
C LYS A 102 -10.82 -5.50 -16.29
N GLN A 103 -11.82 -4.69 -16.62
CA GLN A 103 -13.12 -5.16 -17.09
C GLN A 103 -13.48 -4.45 -18.41
N ASN A 104 -13.49 -5.21 -19.51
CA ASN A 104 -13.78 -4.66 -20.85
C ASN A 104 -12.89 -3.46 -21.20
N GLU A 105 -13.50 -2.27 -21.28
CA GLU A 105 -12.85 -1.00 -21.60
C GLU A 105 -12.54 -0.16 -20.36
N SER A 106 -12.79 -0.68 -19.15
CA SER A 106 -12.42 -0.05 -17.89
C SER A 106 -11.20 -0.73 -17.27
N VAL A 107 -10.27 0.05 -16.74
CA VAL A 107 -9.12 -0.44 -16.00
C VAL A 107 -8.96 0.35 -14.70
N GLU A 108 -8.92 -0.36 -13.59
CA GLU A 108 -8.63 0.19 -12.28
C GLU A 108 -7.12 0.17 -12.04
N VAL A 109 -6.56 1.30 -11.66
CA VAL A 109 -5.12 1.43 -11.43
C VAL A 109 -4.82 2.10 -10.10
N ILE A 110 -3.68 1.71 -9.53
CA ILE A 110 -3.09 2.37 -8.35
C ILE A 110 -1.76 2.97 -8.78
N GLY A 111 -1.56 4.24 -8.45
CA GLY A 111 -0.32 4.97 -8.70
C GLY A 111 0.37 5.37 -7.41
N ILE A 112 1.70 5.35 -7.44
CA ILE A 112 2.57 5.95 -6.43
C ILE A 112 3.61 6.83 -7.12
N GLN A 113 3.98 7.96 -6.52
CA GLN A 113 5.08 8.77 -7.04
C GLN A 113 6.37 7.94 -7.12
N SER A 114 7.00 7.89 -8.30
CA SER A 114 8.17 7.05 -8.56
C SER A 114 9.34 7.38 -7.62
N GLU A 115 9.55 8.64 -7.31
CA GLU A 115 10.58 9.07 -6.36
C GLU A 115 10.30 8.58 -4.93
N LYS A 116 9.03 8.62 -4.50
CA LYS A 116 8.63 8.12 -3.18
C LYS A 116 8.84 6.61 -3.08
N LEU A 117 8.44 5.87 -4.13
CA LEU A 117 8.66 4.43 -4.19
C LEU A 117 10.15 4.09 -4.14
N SER A 118 10.98 4.75 -4.97
CA SER A 118 12.43 4.53 -5.00
C SER A 118 13.07 4.76 -3.64
N ARG A 119 12.71 5.86 -2.96
CA ARG A 119 13.22 6.14 -1.60
C ARG A 119 12.86 5.05 -0.58
N TYR A 120 11.66 4.50 -0.65
CA TYR A 120 11.28 3.39 0.23
C TYR A 120 12.12 2.14 -0.06
N LEU A 121 12.24 1.78 -1.34
CA LEU A 121 12.99 0.57 -1.75
C LEU A 121 14.48 0.69 -1.43
N GLU A 122 15.10 1.84 -1.72
CA GLU A 122 16.52 2.10 -1.37
C GLU A 122 16.77 2.01 0.13
N ARG A 123 15.90 2.62 0.94
CA ARG A 123 16.01 2.59 2.40
C ARG A 123 15.95 1.16 2.94
N LEU A 124 15.01 0.35 2.47
CA LEU A 124 14.87 -1.04 2.91
C LEU A 124 16.01 -1.91 2.38
N HIS A 125 16.42 -1.73 1.13
CA HIS A 125 17.56 -2.45 0.57
C HIS A 125 18.87 -2.13 1.30
N THR A 126 19.13 -0.86 1.63
CA THR A 126 20.31 -0.44 2.40
C THR A 126 20.31 -1.08 3.80
N ALA A 127 19.14 -1.27 4.39
CA ALA A 127 18.96 -1.98 5.65
C ALA A 127 19.08 -3.52 5.54
N GLY A 128 19.41 -4.06 4.37
CA GLY A 128 19.56 -5.52 4.17
C GLY A 128 18.23 -6.29 3.99
N LEU A 129 17.14 -5.59 3.69
CA LEU A 129 15.80 -6.15 3.55
C LEU A 129 15.45 -6.33 2.07
N ASN A 130 14.98 -7.52 1.68
CA ASN A 130 14.58 -7.81 0.31
C ASN A 130 13.06 -7.65 0.15
N VAL A 131 12.63 -6.52 -0.43
CA VAL A 131 11.22 -6.24 -0.71
C VAL A 131 10.76 -7.04 -1.93
N THR A 132 9.86 -7.98 -1.72
CA THR A 132 9.29 -8.83 -2.78
C THR A 132 7.92 -8.33 -3.26
N ARG A 133 7.20 -7.55 -2.44
CA ARG A 133 5.93 -6.92 -2.81
C ARG A 133 5.79 -5.54 -2.20
N VAL A 134 5.15 -4.63 -2.95
CA VAL A 134 4.68 -3.34 -2.45
C VAL A 134 3.16 -3.33 -2.62
N LEU A 135 2.43 -3.08 -1.54
CA LEU A 135 0.99 -3.22 -1.47
C LEU A 135 0.36 -2.00 -0.77
N PRO A 136 -0.88 -1.65 -1.09
CA PRO A 136 -1.63 -0.69 -0.27
C PRO A 136 -1.78 -1.20 1.17
N ASP A 137 -1.63 -0.32 2.14
CA ASP A 137 -2.03 -0.61 3.51
C ASP A 137 -3.54 -0.87 3.55
N GLY A 138 -3.96 -1.90 4.27
CA GLY A 138 -5.35 -2.37 4.25
C GLY A 138 -5.66 -3.45 3.21
N CYS A 139 -4.75 -3.78 2.28
CA CYS A 139 -5.00 -4.85 1.31
C CYS A 139 -5.24 -6.23 1.96
N TYR A 140 -4.72 -6.44 3.18
CA TYR A 140 -4.94 -7.65 3.98
C TYR A 140 -6.22 -7.62 4.81
N LEU A 141 -6.93 -6.49 4.87
CA LEU A 141 -8.23 -6.44 5.53
C LEU A 141 -9.24 -7.30 4.75
N PRO A 142 -10.08 -8.09 5.42
CA PRO A 142 -11.16 -8.80 4.76
C PRO A 142 -12.07 -7.80 4.02
N TRP A 143 -12.67 -8.25 2.93
CA TRP A 143 -13.64 -7.46 2.19
C TRP A 143 -14.73 -8.36 1.63
N GLU A 144 -15.96 -7.90 1.75
CA GLU A 144 -17.15 -8.50 1.17
C GLU A 144 -17.91 -7.42 0.38
N VAL A 145 -18.66 -7.85 -0.64
CA VAL A 145 -19.49 -6.95 -1.45
C VAL A 145 -20.47 -6.21 -0.53
N ASP A 146 -20.67 -4.92 -0.78
CA ASP A 146 -21.56 -4.04 -0.02
C ASP A 146 -21.22 -3.92 1.49
N SER A 147 -19.96 -4.16 1.83
CA SER A 147 -19.47 -4.00 3.20
C SER A 147 -18.25 -3.09 3.29
N TRP A 148 -18.08 -2.47 4.46
CA TRP A 148 -16.87 -1.75 4.82
C TRP A 148 -16.19 -2.48 5.98
N THR A 149 -14.87 -2.67 5.87
CA THR A 149 -14.04 -3.14 6.98
C THR A 149 -13.29 -1.97 7.57
N LEU A 150 -13.44 -1.76 8.88
CA LEU A 150 -12.79 -0.70 9.63
C LEU A 150 -11.93 -1.31 10.74
N VAL A 151 -10.68 -0.85 10.84
CA VAL A 151 -9.75 -1.25 11.89
C VAL A 151 -9.25 -0.02 12.64
N ASN A 152 -9.50 0.02 13.94
CA ASN A 152 -8.98 1.06 14.82
C ASN A 152 -7.48 0.85 15.05
N GLN A 153 -6.69 1.91 14.79
CA GLN A 153 -5.24 1.94 14.93
C GLN A 153 -4.77 2.89 16.03
N GLN A 154 -5.62 3.13 17.05
CA GLN A 154 -5.42 4.06 18.16
C GLN A 154 -5.52 5.54 17.77
N THR A 155 -4.81 6.00 16.73
CA THR A 155 -4.78 7.41 16.27
C THR A 155 -5.56 7.64 14.98
N SER A 156 -5.92 6.56 14.29
CA SER A 156 -6.62 6.60 13.00
C SER A 156 -7.44 5.34 12.80
N TRP A 157 -8.28 5.36 11.78
CA TRP A 157 -9.02 4.21 11.29
C TRP A 157 -8.56 3.87 9.89
N LEU A 158 -8.11 2.63 9.68
CA LEU A 158 -7.86 2.08 8.36
C LEU A 158 -9.16 1.49 7.84
N ILE A 159 -9.55 1.89 6.63
CA ILE A 159 -10.84 1.54 6.05
C ILE A 159 -10.60 0.86 4.71
N ARG A 160 -11.26 -0.26 4.51
CA ARG A 160 -11.43 -0.88 3.19
C ARG A 160 -12.90 -0.79 2.80
N SER A 161 -13.23 0.02 1.80
CA SER A 161 -14.60 0.29 1.36
C SER A 161 -14.98 -0.40 0.06
N ALA A 162 -13.99 -0.92 -0.69
CA ALA A 162 -14.18 -1.73 -1.89
C ALA A 162 -13.00 -2.68 -2.10
N ALA A 163 -13.07 -3.52 -3.12
CA ALA A 163 -12.00 -4.49 -3.45
C ALA A 163 -10.60 -3.85 -3.47
N HIS A 164 -10.51 -2.64 -4.03
CA HIS A 164 -9.25 -1.89 -4.21
C HIS A 164 -9.30 -0.46 -3.67
N ALA A 165 -10.26 -0.14 -2.80
CA ALA A 165 -10.39 1.19 -2.20
C ALA A 165 -10.04 1.15 -0.71
N PHE A 166 -8.98 1.87 -0.35
CA PHE A 166 -8.43 1.96 1.01
C PHE A 166 -8.31 3.43 1.42
N ASN A 167 -8.62 3.72 2.68
CA ASN A 167 -8.52 5.06 3.26
C ASN A 167 -7.98 4.97 4.68
N GLU A 168 -7.33 6.03 5.14
CA GLU A 168 -6.96 6.21 6.53
C GLU A 168 -7.58 7.53 7.01
N LEU A 169 -8.42 7.48 8.04
CA LEU A 169 -9.15 8.62 8.57
C LEU A 169 -8.88 8.77 10.07
N ASP A 170 -8.86 10.00 10.55
CA ASP A 170 -8.90 10.25 11.98
C ASP A 170 -10.30 10.02 12.57
N GLU A 171 -10.39 9.94 13.89
CA GLU A 171 -11.64 9.70 14.62
C GLU A 171 -12.72 10.73 14.32
N HIS A 172 -12.34 11.98 14.14
CA HIS A 172 -13.27 13.08 13.88
C HIS A 172 -14.01 12.89 12.55
N TRP A 173 -13.27 12.56 11.48
CA TRP A 173 -13.86 12.29 10.17
C TRP A 173 -14.77 11.07 10.15
N LEU A 174 -14.39 10.02 10.89
CA LEU A 174 -15.21 8.82 10.98
C LEU A 174 -16.58 9.11 11.62
N GLN A 175 -16.62 9.92 12.68
CA GLN A 175 -17.88 10.34 13.33
C GLN A 175 -18.79 11.10 12.37
N HIS A 176 -18.23 11.95 11.50
CA HIS A 176 -19.03 12.65 10.48
C HIS A 176 -19.60 11.69 9.42
N LEU A 177 -18.87 10.67 9.00
CA LEU A 177 -19.37 9.68 8.04
C LEU A 177 -20.47 8.80 8.65
N ALA A 178 -20.37 8.46 9.92
CA ALA A 178 -21.38 7.65 10.61
C ALA A 178 -22.68 8.39 10.92
N ALA A 179 -22.69 9.72 10.83
CA ALA A 179 -23.85 10.57 11.10
C ALA A 179 -24.72 10.87 9.86
N GLN A 180 -24.32 10.38 8.67
CA GLN A 180 -25.05 10.54 7.40
C GLN A 180 -25.82 9.25 7.06
#